data_a105babcbdc01bbd85992a679593c975
#
_entry.id   a105babcbdc01bbd85992a679593c975
#
_cell.length_a   1.000
_cell.length_b   1.000
_cell.length_c   1.000
_cell.angle_alpha   90.00
_cell.angle_beta   90.00
_cell.angle_gamma   90.00
#
_symmetry.space_group_name_H-M   'P 1'
#
loop_
_entity.id
_entity.type
_entity.pdbx_description
1 polymer ?
#
loop_
_entity_poly.entity_id
_entity_poly.type
_entity_poly.pdbx_seq_one_letter_code
_entity_poly.pdbx_strand_id
1 'polypeptide(L)'
;GLMVLIRPTSVIVLLYPLYRWIKKTDQKSYYLQKNAAALIVMAGAGLLLWLPQLIYWKSVTGNWFMWSYGDESFKYWKEPKLFRVLFDAWNGWLLFSPLAIIPLAGLLLGRHTNRHSERIIIFIFALATYLFASWWAWWFGGAFGHRCFVEYYALLAVPFAVVTERANRRIWTKASFMALCLLLVYYNLGLTYHYQAPWDGASWTYESVWKEIKSLF
;
A
#
# COMPACT_ATOMS: atom_id res chain seq x y z
N GLY A 1 -16.20 -2.39 1.28
CA GLY A 1 -16.83 -2.89 0.05
C GLY A 1 -16.08 -2.42 -1.18
N LEU A 2 -16.18 -1.13 -1.54
CA LEU A 2 -15.61 -0.59 -2.81
C LEU A 2 -14.11 -0.86 -3.00
N MET A 3 -13.28 -0.63 -1.99
CA MET A 3 -11.83 -0.90 -2.09
C MET A 3 -11.54 -2.36 -2.46
N VAL A 4 -12.26 -3.31 -1.84
CA VAL A 4 -12.07 -4.74 -2.10
C VAL A 4 -12.61 -5.13 -3.48
N LEU A 5 -13.65 -4.44 -3.97
CA LEU A 5 -14.20 -4.62 -5.30
C LEU A 5 -13.19 -4.20 -6.39
N ILE A 6 -12.50 -3.08 -6.17
CA ILE A 6 -11.46 -2.59 -7.09
C ILE A 6 -10.23 -3.50 -7.04
N ARG A 7 -9.80 -3.88 -5.84
CA ARG A 7 -8.64 -4.74 -5.64
C ARG A 7 -8.82 -5.62 -4.40
N PRO A 8 -8.97 -6.94 -4.56
CA PRO A 8 -9.22 -7.87 -3.45
C PRO A 8 -8.16 -7.82 -2.34
N THR A 9 -6.89 -7.54 -2.66
CA THR A 9 -5.80 -7.40 -1.69
C THR A 9 -5.99 -6.24 -0.71
N SER A 10 -6.82 -5.25 -1.04
CA SER A 10 -7.15 -4.13 -0.14
C SER A 10 -7.87 -4.57 1.13
N VAL A 11 -8.38 -5.79 1.19
CA VAL A 11 -8.99 -6.37 2.40
C VAL A 11 -8.02 -6.36 3.58
N ILE A 12 -6.72 -6.43 3.33
CA ILE A 12 -5.66 -6.39 4.36
C ILE A 12 -5.72 -5.11 5.20
N VAL A 13 -6.15 -3.98 4.61
CA VAL A 13 -6.29 -2.70 5.34
C VAL A 13 -7.30 -2.82 6.49
N LEU A 14 -8.29 -3.70 6.38
CA LEU A 14 -9.28 -3.95 7.43
C LEU A 14 -8.66 -4.52 8.71
N LEU A 15 -7.46 -5.08 8.65
CA LEU A 15 -6.73 -5.55 9.83
C LEU A 15 -6.45 -4.41 10.81
N TYR A 16 -6.30 -3.16 10.32
CA TYR A 16 -6.05 -2.02 11.18
C TYR A 16 -7.25 -1.67 12.09
N PRO A 17 -8.45 -1.38 11.56
CA PRO A 17 -9.61 -1.10 12.39
C PRO A 17 -10.01 -2.31 13.24
N LEU A 18 -9.91 -3.53 12.70
CA LEU A 18 -10.20 -4.76 13.44
C LEU A 18 -9.26 -4.92 14.65
N TYR A 19 -7.96 -4.74 14.47
CA TYR A 19 -6.99 -4.78 15.55
C TYR A 19 -7.26 -3.71 16.61
N ARG A 20 -7.55 -2.48 16.18
CA ARG A 20 -7.89 -1.37 17.09
C ARG A 20 -9.15 -1.69 17.91
N TRP A 21 -10.14 -2.27 17.26
CA TRP A 21 -11.36 -2.67 17.91
C TRP A 21 -11.13 -3.78 18.96
N ILE A 22 -10.39 -4.84 18.61
CA ILE A 22 -10.06 -5.95 19.53
C ILE A 22 -9.26 -5.44 20.75
N LYS A 23 -8.33 -4.50 20.56
CA LYS A 23 -7.48 -3.98 21.65
C LYS A 23 -8.19 -3.01 22.58
N LYS A 24 -9.18 -2.26 22.09
CA LYS A 24 -9.89 -1.27 22.87
C LYS A 24 -10.94 -1.89 23.82
N THR A 25 -11.24 -3.18 23.65
CA THR A 25 -12.41 -3.80 24.27
C THR A 25 -12.00 -4.78 25.36
N ASP A 26 -11.96 -4.35 26.61
CA ASP A 26 -11.81 -5.23 27.77
C ASP A 26 -13.07 -6.11 28.00
N GLN A 27 -14.23 -5.70 27.47
CA GLN A 27 -15.51 -6.41 27.51
C GLN A 27 -15.99 -6.81 26.11
N LYS A 28 -15.25 -7.68 25.43
CA LYS A 28 -15.50 -8.08 24.03
C LYS A 28 -16.94 -8.53 23.76
N SER A 29 -17.52 -9.33 24.66
CA SER A 29 -18.88 -9.86 24.50
C SER A 29 -19.95 -8.76 24.51
N TYR A 30 -19.85 -7.83 25.43
CA TYR A 30 -20.80 -6.71 25.54
C TYR A 30 -20.78 -5.80 24.32
N TYR A 31 -19.57 -5.46 23.81
CA TYR A 31 -19.45 -4.61 22.64
C TYR A 31 -19.86 -5.30 21.34
N LEU A 32 -19.67 -6.61 21.22
CA LEU A 32 -20.18 -7.39 20.08
C LEU A 32 -21.70 -7.34 20.06
N GLN A 33 -22.36 -7.60 21.18
CA GLN A 33 -23.82 -7.56 21.27
C GLN A 33 -24.35 -6.15 21.00
N LYS A 34 -23.76 -5.13 21.62
CA LYS A 34 -24.17 -3.73 21.45
C LYS A 34 -24.01 -3.22 20.01
N ASN A 35 -23.00 -3.69 19.28
CA ASN A 35 -22.71 -3.24 17.91
C ASN A 35 -23.09 -4.28 16.85
N ALA A 36 -23.75 -5.38 17.21
CA ALA A 36 -24.15 -6.43 16.27
C ALA A 36 -24.98 -5.88 15.10
N ALA A 37 -25.94 -5.01 15.38
CA ALA A 37 -26.76 -4.35 14.36
C ALA A 37 -25.88 -3.52 13.39
N ALA A 38 -24.94 -2.75 13.91
CA ALA A 38 -24.03 -1.96 13.08
C ALA A 38 -23.14 -2.86 12.20
N LEU A 39 -22.64 -3.98 12.73
CA LEU A 39 -21.87 -4.96 11.96
C LEU A 39 -22.71 -5.62 10.86
N ILE A 40 -23.96 -5.97 11.15
CA ILE A 40 -24.91 -6.52 10.15
C ILE A 40 -25.17 -5.48 9.05
N VAL A 41 -25.43 -4.23 9.42
CA VAL A 41 -25.65 -3.14 8.45
C VAL A 41 -24.39 -2.93 7.59
N MET A 42 -23.19 -2.92 8.18
CA MET A 42 -21.94 -2.77 7.44
C MET A 42 -21.71 -3.96 6.48
N ALA A 43 -21.98 -5.19 6.93
CA ALA A 43 -21.87 -6.38 6.09
C ALA A 43 -22.89 -6.35 4.94
N GLY A 44 -24.14 -6.00 5.24
CA GLY A 44 -25.21 -5.84 4.24
C GLY A 44 -24.89 -4.77 3.21
N ALA A 45 -24.43 -3.59 3.64
CA ALA A 45 -23.98 -2.53 2.75
C ALA A 45 -22.78 -2.98 1.87
N GLY A 46 -21.85 -3.74 2.45
CA GLY A 46 -20.73 -4.34 1.70
C GLY A 46 -21.22 -5.30 0.61
N LEU A 47 -22.16 -6.17 0.93
CA LEU A 47 -22.76 -7.11 -0.02
C LEU A 47 -23.56 -6.38 -1.12
N LEU A 48 -24.34 -5.36 -0.76
CA LEU A 48 -25.05 -4.54 -1.75
C LEU A 48 -24.10 -3.91 -2.78
N LEU A 49 -22.93 -3.44 -2.36
CA LEU A 49 -21.92 -2.91 -3.28
C LEU A 49 -21.35 -3.98 -4.23
N TRP A 50 -21.37 -5.25 -3.82
CA TRP A 50 -20.91 -6.37 -4.65
C TRP A 50 -21.99 -6.92 -5.58
N LEU A 51 -23.27 -6.67 -5.33
CA LEU A 51 -24.37 -7.20 -6.13
C LEU A 51 -24.25 -6.92 -7.63
N PRO A 52 -23.95 -5.69 -8.09
CA PRO A 52 -23.80 -5.41 -9.52
C PRO A 52 -22.71 -6.28 -10.17
N GLN A 53 -21.59 -6.46 -9.48
CA GLN A 53 -20.49 -7.30 -9.97
C GLN A 53 -20.87 -8.79 -10.01
N LEU A 54 -21.56 -9.27 -8.99
CA LEU A 54 -22.02 -10.66 -8.94
C LEU A 54 -23.04 -10.94 -10.04
N ILE A 55 -24.00 -10.04 -10.27
CA ILE A 55 -24.99 -10.14 -11.34
C ILE A 55 -24.30 -10.13 -12.70
N TYR A 56 -23.33 -9.23 -12.90
CA TYR A 56 -22.54 -9.17 -14.13
C TYR A 56 -21.80 -10.50 -14.38
N TRP A 57 -21.07 -11.04 -13.41
CA TRP A 57 -20.41 -12.33 -13.57
C TRP A 57 -21.41 -13.45 -13.89
N LYS A 58 -22.55 -13.49 -13.18
CA LYS A 58 -23.59 -14.50 -13.43
C LYS A 58 -24.15 -14.40 -14.85
N SER A 59 -24.38 -13.18 -15.35
CA SER A 59 -24.93 -12.98 -16.70
C SER A 59 -23.93 -13.32 -17.82
N VAL A 60 -22.64 -13.06 -17.60
CA VAL A 60 -21.61 -13.25 -18.63
C VAL A 60 -21.01 -14.67 -18.62
N THR A 61 -20.79 -15.25 -17.44
CA THR A 61 -20.08 -16.52 -17.30
C THR A 61 -20.96 -17.68 -16.82
N GLY A 62 -22.20 -17.42 -16.42
CA GLY A 62 -23.05 -18.40 -15.77
C GLY A 62 -22.73 -18.68 -14.30
N ASN A 63 -21.61 -18.13 -13.76
CA ASN A 63 -21.15 -18.34 -12.40
C ASN A 63 -21.25 -17.06 -11.56
N TRP A 64 -21.58 -17.19 -10.27
CA TRP A 64 -21.65 -16.07 -9.33
C TRP A 64 -20.28 -15.47 -8.99
N PHE A 65 -19.21 -16.24 -9.16
CA PHE A 65 -17.83 -15.84 -8.94
C PHE A 65 -16.97 -16.26 -10.13
N MET A 66 -16.12 -15.35 -10.59
CA MET A 66 -15.19 -15.60 -11.69
C MET A 66 -13.79 -15.13 -11.27
N TRP A 67 -12.80 -16.00 -11.50
CA TRP A 67 -11.40 -15.62 -11.40
C TRP A 67 -10.97 -14.93 -12.69
N SER A 68 -10.75 -13.62 -12.62
CA SER A 68 -10.49 -12.79 -13.81
C SER A 68 -9.05 -12.85 -14.32
N TYR A 69 -8.17 -13.52 -13.60
CA TYR A 69 -6.73 -13.56 -13.91
C TYR A 69 -6.29 -14.81 -14.68
N GLY A 70 -7.22 -15.68 -15.11
CA GLY A 70 -6.87 -16.90 -15.84
C GLY A 70 -5.87 -17.76 -15.08
N ASP A 71 -4.73 -18.07 -15.73
CA ASP A 71 -3.65 -18.87 -15.14
C ASP A 71 -2.65 -18.07 -14.28
N GLU A 72 -2.90 -16.77 -14.12
CA GLU A 72 -2.06 -15.92 -13.28
C GLU A 72 -2.26 -16.23 -11.80
N SER A 73 -1.18 -16.40 -11.07
CA SER A 73 -1.21 -16.83 -9.67
C SER A 73 0.00 -16.40 -8.87
N PHE A 74 0.02 -16.73 -7.61
CA PHE A 74 1.14 -16.52 -6.70
C PHE A 74 2.25 -17.57 -6.92
N LYS A 75 3.01 -17.42 -8.00
CA LYS A 75 4.07 -18.38 -8.40
C LYS A 75 5.28 -18.37 -7.46
N TYR A 76 5.53 -17.26 -6.77
CA TYR A 76 6.71 -17.08 -5.90
C TYR A 76 6.37 -17.19 -4.42
N TRP A 77 5.35 -17.97 -4.05
CA TRP A 77 4.92 -18.11 -2.66
C TRP A 77 6.02 -18.63 -1.72
N LYS A 78 6.86 -19.54 -2.21
CA LYS A 78 8.00 -20.09 -1.43
C LYS A 78 9.26 -19.24 -1.50
N GLU A 79 9.41 -18.43 -2.55
CA GLU A 79 10.58 -17.60 -2.83
C GLU A 79 10.16 -16.18 -3.23
N PRO A 80 9.51 -15.43 -2.33
CA PRO A 80 8.97 -14.12 -2.66
C PRO A 80 10.08 -13.15 -3.07
N LYS A 81 9.83 -12.37 -4.09
CA LYS A 81 10.78 -11.39 -4.66
C LYS A 81 10.79 -10.09 -3.85
N LEU A 82 10.97 -10.18 -2.50
CA LEU A 82 10.84 -9.07 -1.55
C LEU A 82 11.74 -7.88 -1.90
N PHE A 83 13.03 -8.14 -2.14
CA PHE A 83 13.97 -7.08 -2.49
C PHE A 83 13.56 -6.39 -3.79
N ARG A 84 13.14 -7.17 -4.79
CA ARG A 84 12.74 -6.64 -6.09
C ARG A 84 11.51 -5.74 -6.00
N VAL A 85 10.46 -6.17 -5.30
CA VAL A 85 9.26 -5.35 -5.09
C VAL A 85 9.58 -4.00 -4.44
N LEU A 86 10.61 -3.95 -3.60
CA LEU A 86 10.96 -2.73 -2.87
C LEU A 86 11.96 -1.85 -3.65
N PHE A 87 12.96 -2.44 -4.30
CA PHE A 87 14.15 -1.69 -4.76
C PHE A 87 14.57 -1.97 -6.20
N ASP A 88 13.93 -2.89 -6.92
CA ASP A 88 14.35 -3.22 -8.28
C ASP A 88 14.17 -2.04 -9.25
N ALA A 89 15.09 -1.91 -10.20
CA ALA A 89 14.96 -0.95 -11.29
C ALA A 89 13.68 -1.19 -12.11
N TRP A 90 13.19 -2.42 -12.12
CA TRP A 90 11.91 -2.77 -12.70
C TRP A 90 10.79 -2.54 -11.68
N ASN A 91 10.43 -1.29 -11.49
CA ASN A 91 9.26 -0.82 -10.75
C ASN A 91 9.29 -1.02 -9.22
N GLY A 92 10.48 -1.03 -8.60
CA GLY A 92 10.62 -1.14 -7.13
C GLY A 92 9.96 0.02 -6.39
N TRP A 93 9.10 -0.30 -5.42
CA TRP A 93 8.28 0.70 -4.73
C TRP A 93 9.08 1.85 -4.12
N LEU A 94 10.11 1.54 -3.32
CA LEU A 94 10.87 2.57 -2.59
C LEU A 94 11.89 3.27 -3.49
N LEU A 95 12.29 2.65 -4.60
CA LEU A 95 13.14 3.29 -5.59
C LEU A 95 12.39 4.42 -6.31
N PHE A 96 11.15 4.17 -6.73
CA PHE A 96 10.34 5.14 -7.49
C PHE A 96 9.45 6.02 -6.61
N SER A 97 9.22 5.64 -5.36
CA SER A 97 8.44 6.43 -4.38
C SER A 97 9.19 6.57 -3.05
N PRO A 98 10.40 7.17 -3.05
CA PRO A 98 11.26 7.21 -1.87
C PRO A 98 10.68 8.05 -0.73
N LEU A 99 9.71 8.91 -0.99
CA LEU A 99 8.97 9.65 0.05
C LEU A 99 8.33 8.70 1.08
N ALA A 100 7.94 7.49 0.67
CA ALA A 100 7.37 6.48 1.56
C ALA A 100 8.37 5.97 2.64
N ILE A 101 9.67 6.14 2.42
CA ILE A 101 10.71 5.77 3.41
C ILE A 101 10.56 6.60 4.69
N ILE A 102 10.17 7.87 4.58
CA ILE A 102 10.04 8.78 5.72
C ILE A 102 9.03 8.25 6.76
N PRO A 103 7.76 8.00 6.41
CA PRO A 103 6.80 7.44 7.37
C PRO A 103 7.15 6.02 7.80
N LEU A 104 7.74 5.18 6.94
CA LEU A 104 8.21 3.84 7.34
C LEU A 104 9.31 3.94 8.41
N ALA A 105 10.29 4.84 8.23
CA ALA A 105 11.28 5.13 9.27
C ALA A 105 10.60 5.68 10.54
N GLY A 106 9.57 6.51 10.39
CA GLY A 106 8.75 7.01 11.50
C GLY A 106 8.13 5.89 12.33
N LEU A 107 7.64 4.82 11.70
CA LEU A 107 7.11 3.64 12.39
C LEU A 107 8.19 2.91 13.22
N LEU A 108 9.41 2.84 12.71
CA LEU A 108 10.52 2.17 13.40
C LEU A 108 11.10 3.02 14.53
N LEU A 109 11.14 4.34 14.34
CA LEU A 109 11.70 5.31 15.28
C LEU A 109 10.68 5.78 16.31
N GLY A 110 9.41 5.47 16.12
CA GLY A 110 8.28 5.88 16.96
C GLY A 110 8.36 5.31 18.37
N ARG A 111 8.93 6.07 19.30
CA ARG A 111 9.14 5.63 20.69
C ARG A 111 7.94 5.81 21.62
N HIS A 112 6.87 6.58 21.27
CA HIS A 112 6.09 7.16 22.36
C HIS A 112 4.57 7.22 22.28
N THR A 113 3.89 7.08 21.14
CA THR A 113 2.47 7.45 21.20
C THR A 113 1.50 6.27 21.12
N ASN A 114 1.81 5.23 20.37
CA ASN A 114 0.92 4.06 20.30
C ASN A 114 1.62 2.84 19.66
N ARG A 115 2.55 2.22 20.37
CA ARG A 115 3.31 1.05 19.88
C ARG A 115 2.43 -0.06 19.26
N HIS A 116 1.18 -0.16 19.70
CA HIS A 116 0.26 -1.15 19.16
C HIS A 116 -0.23 -0.80 17.75
N SER A 117 -0.52 0.49 17.49
CA SER A 117 -0.93 0.95 16.16
C SER A 117 0.20 0.88 15.16
N GLU A 118 1.43 1.20 15.58
CA GLU A 118 2.63 1.11 14.73
C GLU A 118 2.91 -0.34 14.33
N ARG A 119 2.84 -1.29 15.26
CA ARG A 119 3.06 -2.72 14.98
C ARG A 119 2.09 -3.28 13.96
N ILE A 120 0.81 -2.94 14.06
CA ILE A 120 -0.18 -3.44 13.09
C ILE A 120 0.04 -2.82 11.70
N ILE A 121 0.45 -1.55 11.61
CA ILE A 121 0.79 -0.93 10.34
C ILE A 121 2.00 -1.62 9.71
N ILE A 122 3.07 -1.85 10.49
CA ILE A 122 4.27 -2.60 10.02
C ILE A 122 3.85 -4.00 9.53
N PHE A 123 3.01 -4.69 10.28
CA PHE A 123 2.52 -6.02 9.89
C PHE A 123 1.73 -5.98 8.58
N ILE A 124 0.84 -4.98 8.40
CA ILE A 124 0.08 -4.80 7.17
C ILE A 124 1.01 -4.57 5.98
N PHE A 125 2.01 -3.69 6.11
CA PHE A 125 2.97 -3.45 5.03
C PHE A 125 3.84 -4.67 4.73
N ALA A 126 4.29 -5.39 5.76
CA ALA A 126 5.04 -6.63 5.57
C ALA A 126 4.21 -7.70 4.84
N LEU A 127 2.95 -7.88 5.25
CA LEU A 127 2.03 -8.81 4.62
C LEU A 127 1.71 -8.42 3.16
N ALA A 128 1.43 -7.14 2.90
CA ALA A 128 1.19 -6.62 1.56
C ALA A 128 2.42 -6.82 0.66
N THR A 129 3.62 -6.48 1.17
CA THR A 129 4.88 -6.69 0.44
C THR A 129 5.10 -8.16 0.12
N TYR A 130 4.84 -9.07 1.08
CA TYR A 130 4.96 -10.51 0.86
C TYR A 130 4.00 -11.00 -0.23
N LEU A 131 2.74 -10.57 -0.20
CA LEU A 131 1.75 -10.94 -1.21
C LEU A 131 2.13 -10.43 -2.60
N PHE A 132 2.54 -9.17 -2.72
CA PHE A 132 2.97 -8.61 -3.99
C PHE A 132 4.23 -9.28 -4.51
N ALA A 133 5.19 -9.57 -3.64
CA ALA A 133 6.43 -10.29 -3.98
C ALA A 133 6.20 -11.74 -4.38
N SER A 134 5.08 -12.33 -3.97
CA SER A 134 4.71 -13.71 -4.32
C SER A 134 3.93 -13.82 -5.63
N TRP A 135 3.42 -12.71 -6.15
CA TRP A 135 2.68 -12.67 -7.41
C TRP A 135 3.60 -12.93 -8.59
N TRP A 136 3.12 -13.61 -9.65
CA TRP A 136 3.95 -13.94 -10.81
C TRP A 136 4.54 -12.71 -11.48
N ALA A 137 3.76 -11.64 -11.62
CA ALA A 137 4.19 -10.34 -12.12
C ALA A 137 4.43 -9.37 -10.96
N TRP A 138 5.39 -9.68 -10.08
CA TRP A 138 5.74 -8.93 -8.88
C TRP A 138 6.02 -7.44 -9.13
N TRP A 139 6.39 -7.07 -10.36
CA TRP A 139 6.63 -5.69 -10.77
C TRP A 139 5.33 -4.90 -11.04
N PHE A 140 4.19 -5.58 -11.18
CA PHE A 140 2.88 -4.98 -11.48
C PHE A 140 2.93 -3.95 -12.60
N GLY A 141 3.55 -4.32 -13.71
CA GLY A 141 3.91 -3.49 -14.85
C GLY A 141 2.77 -2.80 -15.55
N GLY A 142 3.10 -2.01 -16.59
CA GLY A 142 2.18 -1.19 -17.37
C GLY A 142 1.89 0.18 -16.78
N ALA A 143 2.40 0.52 -15.59
CA ALA A 143 2.32 1.84 -14.98
C ALA A 143 3.61 2.17 -14.23
N PHE A 144 3.94 3.44 -14.16
CA PHE A 144 5.08 3.95 -13.40
C PHE A 144 4.86 3.80 -11.88
N GLY A 145 5.85 3.27 -11.19
CA GLY A 145 5.81 3.03 -9.75
C GLY A 145 4.94 1.82 -9.37
N HIS A 146 5.16 1.30 -8.17
CA HIS A 146 4.47 0.11 -7.69
C HIS A 146 3.07 0.45 -7.18
N ARG A 147 2.11 0.60 -8.10
CA ARG A 147 0.72 1.05 -7.87
C ARG A 147 -0.03 0.30 -6.77
N CYS A 148 0.39 -0.94 -6.43
CA CYS A 148 -0.30 -1.75 -5.44
C CYS A 148 -0.16 -1.22 -4.01
N PHE A 149 0.86 -0.40 -3.73
CA PHE A 149 1.04 0.21 -2.41
C PHE A 149 0.19 1.46 -2.16
N VAL A 150 -0.36 2.08 -3.22
CA VAL A 150 -1.12 3.34 -3.12
C VAL A 150 -2.29 3.23 -2.13
N GLU A 151 -2.96 2.09 -2.11
CA GLU A 151 -4.11 1.82 -1.23
C GLU A 151 -3.76 1.83 0.26
N TYR A 152 -2.48 1.60 0.58
CA TYR A 152 -1.97 1.56 1.95
C TYR A 152 -1.42 2.91 2.42
N TYR A 153 -1.29 3.91 1.54
CA TYR A 153 -0.70 5.22 1.89
C TYR A 153 -1.46 5.95 2.99
N ALA A 154 -2.78 5.75 3.08
CA ALA A 154 -3.58 6.32 4.17
C ALA A 154 -3.07 5.89 5.56
N LEU A 155 -2.53 4.67 5.70
CA LEU A 155 -1.95 4.18 6.95
C LEU A 155 -0.62 4.86 7.29
N LEU A 156 0.09 5.39 6.29
CA LEU A 156 1.35 6.12 6.47
C LEU A 156 1.14 7.57 6.89
N ALA A 157 -0.08 8.11 6.79
CA ALA A 157 -0.37 9.50 7.15
C ALA A 157 -0.06 9.78 8.64
N VAL A 158 -0.41 8.87 9.53
CA VAL A 158 -0.16 9.02 10.97
C VAL A 158 1.34 9.02 11.31
N PRO A 159 2.15 8.01 10.91
CA PRO A 159 3.58 8.04 11.16
C PRO A 159 4.29 9.21 10.44
N PHE A 160 3.82 9.63 9.27
CA PHE A 160 4.31 10.83 8.59
C PHE A 160 4.08 12.08 9.42
N ALA A 161 2.88 12.26 9.99
CA ALA A 161 2.55 13.38 10.87
C ALA A 161 3.45 13.41 12.11
N VAL A 162 3.75 12.24 12.71
CA VAL A 162 4.67 12.13 13.86
C VAL A 162 6.08 12.57 13.50
N VAL A 163 6.60 12.19 12.32
CA VAL A 163 7.92 12.65 11.85
C VAL A 163 7.91 14.15 11.60
N THR A 164 6.87 14.66 10.97
CA THR A 164 6.68 16.09 10.68
C THR A 164 6.65 16.92 11.97
N GLU A 165 5.90 16.47 12.99
CA GLU A 165 5.84 17.13 14.30
C GLU A 165 7.24 17.21 14.94
N ARG A 166 8.00 16.12 14.87
CA ARG A 166 9.39 16.12 15.40
C ARG A 166 10.30 17.07 14.63
N ALA A 167 10.20 17.09 13.31
CA ALA A 167 10.98 17.98 12.47
C ALA A 167 10.65 19.46 12.73
N ASN A 168 9.40 19.76 13.09
CA ASN A 168 8.95 21.12 13.37
C ASN A 168 9.49 21.73 14.70
N ARG A 169 10.19 20.98 15.53
CA ARG A 169 10.67 21.45 16.85
C ARG A 169 11.74 22.54 16.76
N ARG A 170 12.53 22.54 15.68
CA ARG A 170 13.57 23.56 15.43
C ARG A 170 13.47 24.04 13.99
N ILE A 171 13.75 25.33 13.78
CA ILE A 171 13.65 25.95 12.45
C ILE A 171 14.54 25.23 11.41
N TRP A 172 15.74 24.87 11.78
CA TRP A 172 16.67 24.19 10.87
C TRP A 172 16.21 22.78 10.51
N THR A 173 15.71 21.99 11.49
CA THR A 173 15.19 20.65 11.22
C THR A 173 13.92 20.71 10.38
N LYS A 174 13.06 21.71 10.60
CA LYS A 174 11.89 21.98 9.78
C LYS A 174 12.28 22.30 8.34
N ALA A 175 13.21 23.26 8.13
CA ALA A 175 13.65 23.65 6.80
C ALA A 175 14.29 22.49 6.04
N SER A 176 15.19 21.73 6.68
CA SER A 176 15.83 20.56 6.07
C SER A 176 14.83 19.46 5.73
N PHE A 177 13.84 19.20 6.60
CA PHE A 177 12.79 18.22 6.35
C PHE A 177 11.89 18.63 5.17
N MET A 178 11.50 19.91 5.13
CA MET A 178 10.70 20.43 3.99
C MET A 178 11.48 20.34 2.69
N ALA A 179 12.78 20.74 2.70
CA ALA A 179 13.64 20.64 1.52
C ALA A 179 13.77 19.18 1.05
N LEU A 180 13.96 18.24 1.98
CA LEU A 180 13.99 16.81 1.65
C LEU A 180 12.68 16.33 1.04
N CYS A 181 11.53 16.67 1.62
CA CYS A 181 10.23 16.29 1.08
C CYS A 181 10.02 16.86 -0.33
N LEU A 182 10.36 18.13 -0.55
CA LEU A 182 10.26 18.76 -1.87
C LEU A 182 11.19 18.08 -2.89
N LEU A 183 12.42 17.78 -2.50
CA LEU A 183 13.37 17.05 -3.35
C LEU A 183 12.82 15.66 -3.76
N LEU A 184 12.26 14.90 -2.80
CA LEU A 184 11.69 13.57 -3.09
C LEU A 184 10.43 13.65 -3.95
N VAL A 185 9.60 14.69 -3.79
CA VAL A 185 8.47 14.96 -4.67
C VAL A 185 8.96 15.34 -6.07
N TYR A 186 9.94 16.23 -6.19
CA TYR A 186 10.55 16.61 -7.47
C TYR A 186 11.13 15.39 -8.20
N TYR A 187 11.87 14.54 -7.48
CA TYR A 187 12.39 13.27 -8.00
C TYR A 187 11.28 12.38 -8.58
N ASN A 188 10.22 12.14 -7.81
CA ASN A 188 9.12 11.30 -8.25
C ASN A 188 8.39 11.89 -9.46
N LEU A 189 8.10 13.20 -9.45
CA LEU A 189 7.47 13.89 -10.57
C LEU A 189 8.38 13.87 -11.80
N GLY A 190 9.67 14.18 -11.65
CA GLY A 190 10.62 14.15 -12.75
C GLY A 190 10.65 12.81 -13.45
N LEU A 191 10.83 11.71 -12.69
CA LEU A 191 10.80 10.37 -13.28
C LEU A 191 9.44 10.03 -13.92
N THR A 192 8.33 10.54 -13.38
CA THR A 192 7.01 10.36 -13.99
C THR A 192 6.92 11.00 -15.37
N TYR A 193 7.54 12.18 -15.58
CA TYR A 193 7.60 12.83 -16.89
C TYR A 193 8.50 12.11 -17.90
N HIS A 194 9.50 11.36 -17.43
CA HIS A 194 10.36 10.52 -18.27
C HIS A 194 9.72 9.16 -18.58
N TYR A 195 8.60 8.85 -17.94
CA TYR A 195 7.85 7.63 -18.20
C TYR A 195 7.25 7.63 -19.62
N GLN A 196 7.51 6.55 -20.34
CA GLN A 196 6.89 6.30 -21.65
C GLN A 196 5.94 5.12 -21.55
N ALA A 197 4.71 5.31 -21.98
CA ALA A 197 3.71 4.25 -21.98
C ALA A 197 3.77 3.40 -23.27
N PRO A 198 3.54 2.07 -23.20
CA PRO A 198 3.40 1.29 -21.96
C PRO A 198 4.75 1.12 -21.25
N TRP A 199 4.72 1.21 -19.92
CA TRP A 199 5.91 0.98 -19.13
C TRP A 199 6.38 -0.47 -19.28
N ASP A 200 7.47 -0.66 -19.99
CA ASP A 200 8.17 -1.91 -20.06
C ASP A 200 9.43 -1.86 -19.20
N GLY A 201 9.27 -2.24 -17.95
CA GLY A 201 10.36 -2.24 -16.99
C GLY A 201 11.44 -3.29 -17.29
N ALA A 202 11.18 -4.23 -18.18
CA ALA A 202 12.17 -5.26 -18.54
C ALA A 202 13.43 -4.67 -19.17
N SER A 203 13.31 -3.53 -19.86
CA SER A 203 14.44 -2.79 -20.44
C SER A 203 15.14 -1.88 -19.43
N TRP A 204 14.59 -1.66 -18.25
CA TRP A 204 15.16 -0.76 -17.26
C TRP A 204 16.15 -1.50 -16.36
N THR A 205 17.38 -0.98 -16.37
CA THR A 205 18.47 -1.39 -15.48
C THR A 205 18.71 -0.28 -14.45
N TYR A 206 19.45 -0.56 -13.39
CA TYR A 206 19.88 0.48 -12.44
C TYR A 206 20.71 1.58 -13.12
N GLU A 207 21.45 1.24 -14.17
CA GLU A 207 22.20 2.21 -14.98
C GLU A 207 21.27 3.16 -15.72
N SER A 208 20.20 2.64 -16.34
CA SER A 208 19.17 3.44 -17.02
C SER A 208 18.46 4.36 -16.04
N VAL A 209 18.05 3.85 -14.88
CA VAL A 209 17.42 4.66 -13.81
C VAL A 209 18.39 5.76 -13.35
N TRP A 210 19.67 5.43 -13.16
CA TRP A 210 20.68 6.40 -12.75
C TRP A 210 20.92 7.50 -13.79
N LYS A 211 20.88 7.14 -15.08
CA LYS A 211 20.97 8.11 -16.18
C LYS A 211 19.80 9.09 -16.14
N GLU A 212 18.57 8.58 -15.95
CA GLU A 212 17.38 9.42 -15.83
C GLU A 212 17.45 10.33 -14.58
N ILE A 213 17.89 9.79 -13.44
CA ILE A 213 18.09 10.60 -12.23
C ILE A 213 19.07 11.75 -12.48
N LYS A 214 20.20 11.49 -13.15
CA LYS A 214 21.17 12.52 -13.48
C LYS A 214 20.61 13.61 -14.40
N SER A 215 19.66 13.26 -15.26
CA SER A 215 19.04 14.25 -16.16
C SER A 215 18.04 15.16 -15.46
N LEU A 216 17.65 14.85 -14.21
CA LEU A 216 16.76 15.68 -13.39
C LEU A 216 17.52 16.80 -12.66
N PHE A 217 18.82 16.65 -12.45
CA PHE A 217 19.69 17.55 -11.69
C PHE A 217 20.87 18.01 -12.54
#